data_a805bbde085322138c8cdc3fcbb9c1ab
#
_entry.id   a805bbde085322138c8cdc3fcbb9c1ab
#
_cell.length_a   1.000
_cell.length_b   1.000
_cell.length_c   1.000
_cell.angle_alpha   90.00
_cell.angle_beta   90.00
_cell.angle_gamma   90.00
#
_symmetry.space_group_name_H-M   'P 1'
#
loop_
_entity.id
_entity.type
_entity.pdbx_description
1 polymer ?
#
loop_
_entity_poly.entity_id
_entity_poly.type
_entity_poly.pdbx_seq_one_letter_code
_entity_poly.pdbx_strand_id
1 'polypeptide(L)'
;MQPKNLNNENQSWSIIFGLWLVYFCFGYSVSSIAPIVPYITHDLNISYKQMGLILGAWQFTYMFFALPAGYILDKYGLKISIFTAAIIITLSLILRGLSENFYHMWLAVALFGIGGPLISVGVPKASILWKSEKNRAISMGILFTGPMCGGIFSLLTMNSLIMPLLNNNWKLVYFLYGLAPFLSGLIWLFITKNKVVLNKKESSLLNISNSISIFKLIISKKRFINILILGTGGMFLVHSITGWLPKIIHAKGIDLSLSSALATIPIIIGILSALTVTRFANKATRINILTILFMNAGLSLFFIQSSNLSIIIIGLLFLGLSTGTLIVIILNHMSESKNISFNNLGIAGGIFFSIIQIGGVLGPFFMGLVYDLYNNFNIALSIYSIIMFMKRLILYLTYRKMNLSFKK
;
A
#
# COMPACT_ATOMS: atom_id res chain seq x y z
N MET A 1 -31.69 -10.38 -1.64
CA MET A 1 -32.50 -9.46 -2.47
C MET A 1 -31.59 -8.71 -3.41
N GLN A 2 -31.68 -8.92 -4.71
CA GLN A 2 -30.96 -8.11 -5.70
C GLN A 2 -31.57 -6.71 -5.73
N PRO A 3 -30.77 -5.62 -5.77
CA PRO A 3 -31.32 -4.28 -5.95
C PRO A 3 -32.00 -4.20 -7.31
N LYS A 4 -33.33 -4.01 -7.31
CA LYS A 4 -34.13 -3.64 -8.47
C LYS A 4 -33.63 -2.28 -8.98
N ASN A 5 -32.99 -2.25 -10.11
CA ASN A 5 -32.62 -1.18 -11.04
C ASN A 5 -31.16 -1.20 -11.45
N LEU A 6 -30.71 -2.32 -12.06
CA LEU A 6 -29.46 -2.35 -12.83
C LEU A 6 -29.71 -1.92 -14.30
N ASN A 7 -30.61 -0.96 -14.52
CA ASN A 7 -31.06 -0.62 -15.88
C ASN A 7 -30.09 0.26 -16.68
N ASN A 8 -28.84 0.48 -16.21
CA ASN A 8 -27.80 1.13 -17.02
C ASN A 8 -26.40 0.63 -16.65
N GLU A 9 -25.88 -0.35 -17.38
CA GLU A 9 -24.51 -0.82 -17.22
C GLU A 9 -23.50 0.32 -17.37
N ASN A 10 -23.75 1.28 -18.26
CA ASN A 10 -22.92 2.47 -18.45
C ASN A 10 -22.85 3.35 -17.19
N GLN A 11 -23.96 3.49 -16.46
CA GLN A 11 -23.96 4.24 -15.20
C GLN A 11 -23.16 3.56 -14.07
N SER A 12 -23.08 2.24 -14.07
CA SER A 12 -22.28 1.52 -13.07
C SER A 12 -20.78 1.62 -13.34
N TRP A 13 -20.36 1.77 -14.61
CA TRP A 13 -18.97 2.01 -14.97
C TRP A 13 -18.50 3.43 -14.63
N SER A 14 -19.37 4.44 -14.75
CA SER A 14 -19.01 5.81 -14.29
C SER A 14 -18.76 5.87 -12.79
N ILE A 15 -19.46 5.09 -11.98
CA ILE A 15 -19.17 5.00 -10.54
C ILE A 15 -17.82 4.35 -10.28
N ILE A 16 -17.50 3.26 -10.98
CA ILE A 16 -16.20 2.61 -10.90
C ILE A 16 -15.10 3.56 -11.31
N PHE A 17 -15.28 4.34 -12.39
CA PHE A 17 -14.33 5.36 -12.82
C PHE A 17 -14.15 6.47 -11.77
N GLY A 18 -15.23 7.01 -11.21
CA GLY A 18 -15.15 8.03 -10.16
C GLY A 18 -14.40 7.54 -8.92
N LEU A 19 -14.65 6.30 -8.48
CA LEU A 19 -13.91 5.68 -7.38
C LEU A 19 -12.46 5.41 -7.76
N TRP A 20 -12.20 4.97 -9.00
CA TRP A 20 -10.85 4.78 -9.52
C TRP A 20 -10.05 6.08 -9.49
N LEU A 21 -10.66 7.20 -9.86
CA LEU A 21 -10.01 8.52 -9.83
C LEU A 21 -9.63 8.94 -8.41
N VAL A 22 -10.52 8.72 -7.42
CA VAL A 22 -10.18 8.99 -6.01
C VAL A 22 -9.06 8.05 -5.54
N TYR A 23 -9.08 6.79 -5.95
CA TYR A 23 -8.05 5.82 -5.59
C TYR A 23 -6.72 6.07 -6.32
N PHE A 24 -6.75 6.62 -7.54
CA PHE A 24 -5.58 7.16 -8.22
C PHE A 24 -4.94 8.28 -7.38
N CYS A 25 -5.75 9.22 -6.88
CA CYS A 25 -5.28 10.30 -6.01
C CYS A 25 -4.67 9.79 -4.70
N PHE A 26 -5.14 8.65 -4.17
CA PHE A 26 -4.51 7.98 -3.03
C PHE A 26 -3.06 7.56 -3.36
N GLY A 27 -2.83 6.81 -4.44
CA GLY A 27 -1.50 6.36 -4.83
C GLY A 27 -0.56 7.50 -5.22
N TYR A 28 -1.08 8.48 -5.94
CA TYR A 28 -0.43 9.72 -6.28
C TYR A 28 0.09 10.46 -5.02
N SER A 29 -0.75 10.57 -3.98
CA SER A 29 -0.40 11.25 -2.73
C SER A 29 0.63 10.47 -1.90
N VAL A 30 0.52 9.13 -1.87
CA VAL A 30 1.49 8.27 -1.18
C VAL A 30 2.87 8.39 -1.80
N SER A 31 2.95 8.33 -3.12
CA SER A 31 4.21 8.32 -3.85
C SER A 31 4.85 9.71 -4.01
N SER A 32 4.13 10.80 -3.65
CA SER A 32 4.60 12.18 -3.85
C SER A 32 5.82 12.57 -3.02
N ILE A 33 6.07 11.91 -1.89
CA ILE A 33 7.17 12.26 -1.00
C ILE A 33 8.51 11.71 -1.51
N ALA A 34 8.51 10.47 -1.99
CA ALA A 34 9.73 9.74 -2.36
C ALA A 34 10.65 10.49 -3.35
N PRO A 35 10.14 11.12 -4.43
CA PRO A 35 10.96 11.86 -5.40
C PRO A 35 11.61 13.10 -4.83
N ILE A 36 11.02 13.73 -3.80
CA ILE A 36 11.45 15.02 -3.25
C ILE A 36 12.04 14.94 -1.85
N VAL A 37 12.38 13.72 -1.39
CA VAL A 37 13.07 13.50 -0.12
C VAL A 37 14.28 14.42 0.07
N PRO A 38 15.18 14.63 -0.92
CA PRO A 38 16.33 15.53 -0.75
C PRO A 38 15.93 16.96 -0.44
N TYR A 39 14.90 17.49 -1.11
CA TYR A 39 14.41 18.85 -0.89
C TYR A 39 13.80 19.03 0.51
N ILE A 40 12.95 18.07 0.93
CA ILE A 40 12.30 18.10 2.25
C ILE A 40 13.33 17.99 3.38
N THR A 41 14.29 17.06 3.28
CA THR A 41 15.30 16.87 4.32
C THR A 41 16.21 18.09 4.47
N HIS A 42 16.58 18.73 3.37
CA HIS A 42 17.37 19.94 3.37
C HIS A 42 16.59 21.14 3.96
N ASP A 43 15.39 21.39 3.45
CA ASP A 43 14.61 22.60 3.78
C ASP A 43 14.08 22.58 5.23
N LEU A 44 13.66 21.41 5.73
CA LEU A 44 13.20 21.24 7.11
C LEU A 44 14.35 20.94 8.10
N ASN A 45 15.58 20.84 7.63
CA ASN A 45 16.77 20.50 8.40
C ASN A 45 16.57 19.25 9.30
N ILE A 46 16.06 18.17 8.68
CA ILE A 46 15.74 16.92 9.37
C ILE A 46 16.68 15.79 8.96
N SER A 47 16.94 14.87 9.89
CA SER A 47 17.74 13.68 9.62
C SER A 47 17.00 12.66 8.75
N TYR A 48 17.71 11.71 8.13
CA TYR A 48 17.08 10.64 7.35
C TYR A 48 16.25 9.69 8.23
N LYS A 49 16.63 9.51 9.51
CA LYS A 49 15.80 8.82 10.51
C LYS A 49 14.44 9.50 10.68
N GLN A 50 14.42 10.83 10.84
CA GLN A 50 13.19 11.61 10.93
C GLN A 50 12.39 11.54 9.63
N MET A 51 13.05 11.62 8.48
CA MET A 51 12.40 11.43 7.19
C MET A 51 11.77 10.03 7.05
N GLY A 52 12.43 8.99 7.55
CA GLY A 52 11.88 7.64 7.61
C GLY A 52 10.62 7.54 8.47
N LEU A 53 10.55 8.27 9.60
CA LEU A 53 9.33 8.39 10.41
C LEU A 53 8.21 9.11 9.67
N ILE A 54 8.52 10.16 8.89
CA ILE A 54 7.53 10.85 8.03
C ILE A 54 6.99 9.89 6.98
N LEU A 55 7.86 9.15 6.29
CA LEU A 55 7.45 8.15 5.29
C LEU A 55 6.56 7.04 5.88
N GLY A 56 6.76 6.68 7.16
CA GLY A 56 5.96 5.69 7.89
C GLY A 56 4.71 6.24 8.58
N ALA A 57 4.50 7.55 8.60
CA ALA A 57 3.47 8.19 9.42
C ALA A 57 2.03 7.80 9.00
N TRP A 58 1.76 7.68 7.69
CA TRP A 58 0.44 7.31 7.22
C TRP A 58 0.10 5.84 7.51
N GLN A 59 1.09 4.93 7.50
CA GLN A 59 0.88 3.54 7.89
C GLN A 59 0.58 3.43 9.39
N PHE A 60 1.24 4.26 10.19
CA PHE A 60 0.98 4.34 11.63
C PHE A 60 -0.49 4.64 11.93
N THR A 61 -1.05 5.67 11.33
CA THR A 61 -2.47 5.99 11.53
C THR A 61 -3.41 5.02 10.82
N TYR A 62 -3.03 4.54 9.62
CA TYR A 62 -3.81 3.56 8.86
C TYR A 62 -4.11 2.30 9.68
N MET A 63 -3.15 1.79 10.45
CA MET A 63 -3.35 0.56 11.23
C MET A 63 -4.44 0.68 12.30
N PHE A 64 -4.67 1.87 12.84
CA PHE A 64 -5.74 2.13 13.81
C PHE A 64 -7.08 2.41 13.14
N PHE A 65 -7.07 3.03 11.96
CA PHE A 65 -8.29 3.44 11.26
C PHE A 65 -8.82 2.41 10.27
N ALA A 66 -8.07 1.37 9.94
CA ALA A 66 -8.51 0.32 9.02
C ALA A 66 -9.78 -0.43 9.49
N LEU A 67 -9.87 -0.76 10.77
CA LEU A 67 -11.06 -1.41 11.34
C LEU A 67 -12.26 -0.45 11.46
N PRO A 68 -12.13 0.77 12.03
CA PRO A 68 -13.22 1.75 12.06
C PRO A 68 -13.75 2.16 10.68
N ALA A 69 -12.92 2.13 9.63
CA ALA A 69 -13.33 2.51 8.28
C ALA A 69 -14.50 1.67 7.76
N GLY A 70 -14.50 0.36 8.03
CA GLY A 70 -15.62 -0.51 7.68
C GLY A 70 -16.93 -0.06 8.31
N TYR A 71 -16.93 0.26 9.61
CA TYR A 71 -18.08 0.77 10.32
C TYR A 71 -18.56 2.13 9.79
N ILE A 72 -17.64 3.04 9.50
CA ILE A 72 -17.94 4.36 8.91
C ILE A 72 -18.63 4.18 7.55
N LEU A 73 -18.09 3.30 6.70
CA LEU A 73 -18.67 2.97 5.42
C LEU A 73 -20.06 2.33 5.51
N ASP A 74 -20.33 1.53 6.56
CA ASP A 74 -21.63 0.93 6.80
C ASP A 74 -22.64 1.94 7.32
N LYS A 75 -22.21 2.82 8.21
CA LYS A 75 -23.07 3.82 8.87
C LYS A 75 -23.42 4.99 7.95
N TYR A 76 -22.44 5.57 7.27
CA TYR A 76 -22.59 6.81 6.49
C TYR A 76 -22.68 6.56 4.98
N GLY A 77 -22.37 5.34 4.53
CA GLY A 77 -22.41 4.94 3.14
C GLY A 77 -21.19 5.33 2.34
N LEU A 78 -21.03 4.67 1.19
CA LEU A 78 -19.89 4.86 0.29
C LEU A 78 -19.76 6.30 -0.21
N LYS A 79 -20.89 6.96 -0.56
CA LYS A 79 -20.87 8.30 -1.14
C LYS A 79 -20.16 9.29 -0.23
N ILE A 80 -20.64 9.40 1.02
CA ILE A 80 -20.09 10.35 2.00
C ILE A 80 -18.68 9.93 2.43
N SER A 81 -18.47 8.65 2.72
CA SER A 81 -17.18 8.16 3.21
C SER A 81 -16.05 8.35 2.21
N ILE A 82 -16.27 8.10 0.91
CA ILE A 82 -15.25 8.31 -0.14
C ILE A 82 -15.00 9.80 -0.35
N PHE A 83 -16.03 10.64 -0.32
CA PHE A 83 -15.84 12.09 -0.37
C PHE A 83 -15.03 12.60 0.83
N THR A 84 -15.37 12.16 2.05
CA THR A 84 -14.62 12.51 3.26
C THR A 84 -13.15 12.07 3.14
N ALA A 85 -12.89 10.88 2.60
CA ALA A 85 -11.53 10.43 2.33
C ALA A 85 -10.78 11.37 1.36
N ALA A 86 -11.42 11.79 0.27
CA ALA A 86 -10.84 12.73 -0.69
C ALA A 86 -10.50 14.08 -0.04
N ILE A 87 -11.38 14.59 0.83
CA ILE A 87 -11.11 15.83 1.60
C ILE A 87 -9.95 15.65 2.57
N ILE A 88 -9.88 14.52 3.30
CA ILE A 88 -8.76 14.25 4.22
C ILE A 88 -7.43 14.16 3.45
N ILE A 89 -7.41 13.53 2.29
CA ILE A 89 -6.22 13.48 1.43
C ILE A 89 -5.83 14.89 0.95
N THR A 90 -6.79 15.70 0.53
CA THR A 90 -6.58 17.09 0.14
C THR A 90 -5.96 17.90 1.28
N LEU A 91 -6.55 17.83 2.47
CA LEU A 91 -6.04 18.52 3.67
C LEU A 91 -4.64 18.05 4.03
N SER A 92 -4.38 16.74 3.97
CA SER A 92 -3.04 16.19 4.18
C SER A 92 -2.00 16.81 3.23
N LEU A 93 -2.32 16.91 1.93
CA LEU A 93 -1.40 17.50 0.95
C LEU A 93 -1.20 18.99 1.20
N ILE A 94 -2.24 19.76 1.46
CA ILE A 94 -2.13 21.19 1.78
C ILE A 94 -1.26 21.40 3.02
N LEU A 95 -1.50 20.63 4.09
CA LEU A 95 -0.71 20.70 5.33
C LEU A 95 0.76 20.31 5.13
N ARG A 96 1.06 19.39 4.19
CA ARG A 96 2.46 19.10 3.81
C ARG A 96 3.12 20.36 3.21
N GLY A 97 2.42 21.09 2.34
CA GLY A 97 2.92 22.35 1.76
C GLY A 97 3.12 23.47 2.79
N LEU A 98 2.39 23.44 3.91
CA LEU A 98 2.51 24.39 5.02
C LEU A 98 3.54 23.93 6.08
N SER A 99 4.20 22.79 5.89
CA SER A 99 5.09 22.24 6.91
C SER A 99 6.38 23.05 7.01
N GLU A 100 6.75 23.39 8.24
CA GLU A 100 7.96 24.17 8.58
C GLU A 100 8.98 23.35 9.41
N ASN A 101 8.57 22.19 9.92
CA ASN A 101 9.42 21.33 10.74
C ASN A 101 8.96 19.87 10.64
N PHE A 102 9.72 18.98 11.31
CA PHE A 102 9.44 17.55 11.39
C PHE A 102 8.01 17.25 11.85
N TYR A 103 7.54 17.86 12.93
CA TYR A 103 6.25 17.54 13.53
C TYR A 103 5.07 17.92 12.62
N HIS A 104 5.15 19.11 11.97
CA HIS A 104 4.13 19.55 11.03
C HIS A 104 4.03 18.56 9.86
N MET A 105 5.17 18.18 9.28
CA MET A 105 5.19 17.24 8.15
C MET A 105 4.73 15.84 8.56
N TRP A 106 5.17 15.35 9.74
CA TRP A 106 4.74 14.05 10.26
C TRP A 106 3.24 13.99 10.48
N LEU A 107 2.64 15.00 11.12
CA LEU A 107 1.19 15.09 11.35
C LEU A 107 0.40 15.21 10.04
N ALA A 108 0.91 16.00 9.09
CA ALA A 108 0.29 16.14 7.78
C ALA A 108 0.24 14.79 7.02
N VAL A 109 1.32 14.02 7.07
CA VAL A 109 1.36 12.68 6.46
C VAL A 109 0.55 11.66 7.26
N ALA A 110 0.54 11.75 8.59
CA ALA A 110 -0.29 10.90 9.45
C ALA A 110 -1.79 11.09 9.18
N LEU A 111 -2.24 12.32 8.94
CA LEU A 111 -3.63 12.63 8.58
C LEU A 111 -4.10 11.84 7.35
N PHE A 112 -3.24 11.67 6.35
CA PHE A 112 -3.55 10.86 5.17
C PHE A 112 -3.98 9.43 5.53
N GLY A 113 -3.32 8.81 6.52
CA GLY A 113 -3.62 7.45 6.96
C GLY A 113 -4.99 7.28 7.62
N ILE A 114 -5.68 8.37 7.98
CA ILE A 114 -7.07 8.35 8.46
C ILE A 114 -8.05 8.19 7.27
N GLY A 115 -7.80 8.89 6.17
CA GLY A 115 -8.65 8.84 4.98
C GLY A 115 -8.43 7.59 4.11
N GLY A 116 -7.21 7.08 4.07
CA GLY A 116 -6.82 5.97 3.22
C GLY A 116 -7.67 4.70 3.35
N PRO A 117 -7.95 4.22 4.57
CA PRO A 117 -8.77 3.03 4.80
C PRO A 117 -10.20 3.14 4.25
N LEU A 118 -10.79 4.33 4.25
CA LEU A 118 -12.14 4.55 3.70
C LEU A 118 -12.21 4.21 2.21
N ILE A 119 -11.13 4.49 1.46
CA ILE A 119 -11.08 4.16 0.04
C ILE A 119 -10.79 2.66 -0.13
N SER A 120 -9.73 2.15 0.49
CA SER A 120 -9.28 0.77 0.26
C SER A 120 -10.29 -0.29 0.72
N VAL A 121 -11.02 -0.03 1.83
CA VAL A 121 -12.14 -0.88 2.29
C VAL A 121 -13.41 -0.61 1.46
N GLY A 122 -13.59 0.60 0.95
CA GLY A 122 -14.71 0.98 0.10
C GLY A 122 -14.69 0.31 -1.28
N VAL A 123 -13.52 0.02 -1.84
CA VAL A 123 -13.35 -0.59 -3.17
C VAL A 123 -14.07 -1.93 -3.33
N PRO A 124 -13.83 -2.96 -2.49
CA PRO A 124 -14.57 -4.20 -2.57
C PRO A 124 -16.10 -4.00 -2.41
N LYS A 125 -16.49 -3.12 -1.49
CA LYS A 125 -17.89 -2.83 -1.22
C LYS A 125 -18.57 -2.19 -2.44
N ALA A 126 -17.91 -1.27 -3.12
CA ALA A 126 -18.40 -0.66 -4.36
C ALA A 126 -18.61 -1.69 -5.47
N SER A 127 -17.63 -2.58 -5.66
CA SER A 127 -17.72 -3.64 -6.67
C SER A 127 -18.91 -4.59 -6.43
N ILE A 128 -19.17 -4.92 -5.16
CA ILE A 128 -20.32 -5.79 -4.80
C ILE A 128 -21.66 -5.07 -5.04
N LEU A 129 -21.75 -3.79 -4.71
CA LEU A 129 -23.01 -3.03 -4.79
C LEU A 129 -23.41 -2.68 -6.23
N TRP A 130 -22.46 -2.38 -7.08
CA TRP A 130 -22.75 -1.83 -8.42
C TRP A 130 -22.38 -2.73 -9.60
N LYS A 131 -21.84 -3.93 -9.35
CA LYS A 131 -21.51 -4.88 -10.41
C LYS A 131 -22.17 -6.23 -10.20
N SER A 132 -22.60 -6.83 -11.33
CA SER A 132 -23.02 -8.23 -11.37
C SER A 132 -21.88 -9.15 -10.98
N GLU A 133 -22.16 -10.36 -10.53
CA GLU A 133 -21.13 -11.34 -10.13
C GLU A 133 -20.07 -11.54 -11.22
N LYS A 134 -20.49 -11.59 -12.48
CA LYS A 134 -19.60 -11.71 -13.65
C LYS A 134 -18.59 -10.57 -13.76
N ASN A 135 -18.98 -9.33 -13.43
CA ASN A 135 -18.17 -8.13 -13.64
C ASN A 135 -17.46 -7.65 -12.36
N ARG A 136 -17.69 -8.26 -11.20
CA ARG A 136 -17.06 -7.88 -9.92
C ARG A 136 -15.54 -8.02 -9.95
N ALA A 137 -15.04 -9.16 -10.42
CA ALA A 137 -13.60 -9.41 -10.49
C ALA A 137 -12.89 -8.39 -11.40
N ILE A 138 -13.50 -8.08 -12.55
CA ILE A 138 -12.97 -7.10 -13.50
C ILE A 138 -12.97 -5.70 -12.88
N SER A 139 -14.08 -5.28 -12.24
CA SER A 139 -14.17 -3.96 -11.60
C SER A 139 -13.18 -3.80 -10.45
N MET A 140 -12.97 -4.84 -9.65
CA MET A 140 -11.95 -4.83 -8.60
C MET A 140 -10.53 -4.72 -9.18
N GLY A 141 -10.23 -5.48 -10.23
CA GLY A 141 -8.96 -5.39 -10.95
C GLY A 141 -8.68 -3.97 -11.45
N ILE A 142 -9.67 -3.34 -12.10
CA ILE A 142 -9.56 -1.95 -12.57
C ILE A 142 -9.32 -1.00 -11.37
N LEU A 143 -10.10 -1.09 -10.30
CA LEU A 143 -9.98 -0.22 -9.16
C LEU A 143 -8.59 -0.32 -8.50
N PHE A 144 -8.02 -1.52 -8.38
CA PHE A 144 -6.68 -1.69 -7.82
C PHE A 144 -5.55 -1.16 -8.71
N THR A 145 -5.77 -0.91 -10.01
CA THR A 145 -4.79 -0.19 -10.83
C THR A 145 -4.70 1.30 -10.48
N GLY A 146 -5.74 1.88 -9.87
CA GLY A 146 -5.79 3.30 -9.52
C GLY A 146 -4.57 3.78 -8.75
N PRO A 147 -4.29 3.26 -7.55
CA PRO A 147 -3.14 3.72 -6.75
C PRO A 147 -1.79 3.42 -7.42
N MET A 148 -1.69 2.36 -8.22
CA MET A 148 -0.47 2.05 -8.96
C MET A 148 -0.22 3.08 -10.06
N CYS A 149 -1.24 3.40 -10.85
CA CYS A 149 -1.17 4.45 -11.88
C CYS A 149 -0.89 5.84 -11.25
N GLY A 150 -1.51 6.16 -10.12
CA GLY A 150 -1.25 7.38 -9.38
C GLY A 150 0.20 7.47 -8.89
N GLY A 151 0.74 6.39 -8.37
CA GLY A 151 2.14 6.29 -7.95
C GLY A 151 3.13 6.48 -9.11
N ILE A 152 2.88 5.79 -10.24
CA ILE A 152 3.68 5.94 -11.46
C ILE A 152 3.63 7.38 -11.95
N PHE A 153 2.44 7.97 -12.02
CA PHE A 153 2.26 9.36 -12.44
C PHE A 153 3.08 10.32 -11.56
N SER A 154 2.98 10.19 -10.24
CA SER A 154 3.74 11.03 -9.30
C SER A 154 5.25 10.88 -9.50
N LEU A 155 5.77 9.66 -9.59
CA LEU A 155 7.20 9.39 -9.77
C LEU A 155 7.74 9.92 -11.11
N LEU A 156 6.96 9.79 -12.18
CA LEU A 156 7.38 10.26 -13.50
C LEU A 156 7.33 11.78 -13.62
N THR A 157 6.32 12.45 -13.03
CA THR A 157 6.08 13.88 -13.29
C THR A 157 6.70 14.80 -12.25
N MET A 158 6.97 14.32 -11.04
CA MET A 158 7.41 15.16 -9.93
C MET A 158 8.67 15.94 -10.27
N ASN A 159 9.77 15.28 -10.57
CA ASN A 159 11.06 15.92 -10.82
C ASN A 159 11.31 16.29 -12.28
N SER A 160 10.60 15.62 -13.23
CA SER A 160 10.76 15.92 -14.66
C SER A 160 9.93 17.12 -15.12
N LEU A 161 8.81 17.42 -14.49
CA LEU A 161 7.87 18.43 -14.94
C LEU A 161 7.47 19.41 -13.84
N ILE A 162 6.94 18.93 -12.70
CA ILE A 162 6.23 19.77 -11.75
C ILE A 162 7.18 20.59 -10.89
N MET A 163 8.26 19.99 -10.37
CA MET A 163 9.28 20.72 -9.61
C MET A 163 9.95 21.83 -10.45
N PRO A 164 10.41 21.58 -11.70
CA PRO A 164 10.93 22.64 -12.56
C PRO A 164 9.93 23.77 -12.83
N LEU A 165 8.66 23.43 -13.13
CA LEU A 165 7.61 24.44 -13.38
C LEU A 165 7.34 25.36 -12.17
N LEU A 166 7.59 24.88 -10.96
CA LEU A 166 7.39 25.61 -9.70
C LEU A 166 8.70 26.08 -9.09
N ASN A 167 9.77 26.28 -9.90
CA ASN A 167 11.09 26.73 -9.45
C ASN A 167 11.67 25.88 -8.30
N ASN A 168 11.46 24.57 -8.34
CA ASN A 168 11.86 23.60 -7.33
C ASN A 168 11.29 23.87 -5.93
N ASN A 169 10.18 24.59 -5.84
CA ASN A 169 9.49 24.85 -4.57
C ASN A 169 8.52 23.69 -4.26
N TRP A 170 8.97 22.71 -3.49
CA TRP A 170 8.19 21.54 -3.10
C TRP A 170 6.93 21.87 -2.30
N LYS A 171 6.89 23.01 -1.57
CA LYS A 171 5.71 23.44 -0.83
C LYS A 171 4.57 23.82 -1.79
N LEU A 172 4.89 24.57 -2.85
CA LEU A 172 3.92 24.90 -3.90
C LEU A 172 3.43 23.65 -4.64
N VAL A 173 4.29 22.66 -4.83
CA VAL A 173 3.89 21.39 -5.43
C VAL A 173 2.76 20.75 -4.63
N TYR A 174 2.83 20.72 -3.30
CA TYR A 174 1.79 20.12 -2.49
C TYR A 174 0.45 20.86 -2.53
N PHE A 175 0.44 22.19 -2.72
CA PHE A 175 -0.81 22.92 -2.97
C PHE A 175 -1.42 22.52 -4.32
N LEU A 176 -0.62 22.43 -5.37
CA LEU A 176 -1.07 21.94 -6.68
C LEU A 176 -1.58 20.50 -6.59
N TYR A 177 -0.83 19.62 -5.89
CA TYR A 177 -1.19 18.24 -5.70
C TYR A 177 -2.50 18.07 -4.91
N GLY A 178 -2.81 18.97 -3.99
CA GLY A 178 -4.05 18.97 -3.23
C GLY A 178 -5.30 19.21 -4.07
N LEU A 179 -5.18 19.88 -5.22
CA LEU A 179 -6.32 20.11 -6.12
C LEU A 179 -6.88 18.83 -6.72
N ALA A 180 -6.03 17.86 -7.06
CA ALA A 180 -6.46 16.62 -7.73
C ALA A 180 -7.41 15.77 -6.87
N PRO A 181 -7.11 15.42 -5.60
CA PRO A 181 -8.06 14.68 -4.77
C PRO A 181 -9.31 15.49 -4.43
N PHE A 182 -9.22 16.83 -4.29
CA PHE A 182 -10.39 17.67 -4.10
C PHE A 182 -11.35 17.58 -5.29
N LEU A 183 -10.83 17.79 -6.50
CA LEU A 183 -11.62 17.69 -7.73
C LEU A 183 -12.17 16.28 -7.95
N SER A 184 -11.38 15.24 -7.67
CA SER A 184 -11.84 13.87 -7.77
C SER A 184 -12.99 13.57 -6.79
N GLY A 185 -12.94 14.15 -5.59
CA GLY A 185 -14.03 14.07 -4.61
C GLY A 185 -15.30 14.77 -5.08
N LEU A 186 -15.19 15.94 -5.73
CA LEU A 186 -16.35 16.62 -6.32
C LEU A 186 -16.95 15.84 -7.48
N ILE A 187 -16.10 15.30 -8.38
CA ILE A 187 -16.54 14.41 -9.47
C ILE A 187 -17.27 13.19 -8.90
N TRP A 188 -16.73 12.58 -7.83
CA TRP A 188 -17.37 11.48 -7.12
C TRP A 188 -18.76 11.84 -6.60
N LEU A 189 -18.93 13.00 -5.95
CA LEU A 189 -20.23 13.49 -5.48
C LEU A 189 -21.23 13.68 -6.63
N PHE A 190 -20.76 14.27 -7.73
CA PHE A 190 -21.59 14.52 -8.92
C PHE A 190 -22.08 13.20 -9.55
N ILE A 191 -21.18 12.24 -9.77
CA ILE A 191 -21.52 10.94 -10.34
C ILE A 191 -22.50 10.16 -9.44
N THR A 192 -22.40 10.34 -8.13
CA THR A 192 -23.22 9.59 -7.15
C THR A 192 -24.45 10.38 -6.66
N LYS A 193 -24.75 11.57 -7.23
CA LYS A 193 -25.82 12.48 -6.75
C LYS A 193 -27.19 11.82 -6.62
N ASN A 194 -27.61 11.06 -7.64
CA ASN A 194 -28.95 10.47 -7.74
C ASN A 194 -28.98 8.96 -7.44
N LYS A 195 -27.92 8.42 -6.83
CA LYS A 195 -27.84 6.98 -6.59
C LYS A 195 -28.02 6.69 -5.12
N VAL A 196 -29.13 6.01 -4.82
CA VAL A 196 -29.42 5.52 -3.47
C VAL A 196 -28.30 4.56 -3.07
N VAL A 197 -27.48 5.02 -2.19
CA VAL A 197 -26.41 4.27 -1.58
C VAL A 197 -26.83 4.04 -0.15
N LEU A 198 -27.49 2.96 0.06
CA LEU A 198 -27.66 2.20 1.28
C LEU A 198 -29.08 1.74 1.50
N ASN A 199 -29.25 0.46 1.49
CA ASN A 199 -30.16 -0.16 2.43
C ASN A 199 -29.55 -0.04 3.83
N LYS A 200 -30.21 0.68 4.70
CA LYS A 200 -29.95 0.80 6.14
C LYS A 200 -30.15 -0.53 6.92
N LYS A 201 -30.31 -1.65 6.22
CA LYS A 201 -30.52 -2.98 6.79
C LYS A 201 -29.26 -3.80 6.64
N GLU A 202 -28.73 -4.17 7.78
CA GLU A 202 -27.52 -4.93 8.06
C GLU A 202 -26.25 -4.06 8.15
N SER A 203 -26.29 -3.03 9.03
CA SER A 203 -25.12 -2.76 9.83
C SER A 203 -24.91 -4.04 10.65
N SER A 204 -24.06 -4.94 10.19
CA SER A 204 -23.36 -5.80 11.12
C SER A 204 -22.61 -4.81 12.00
N LEU A 205 -23.25 -4.38 13.10
CA LEU A 205 -22.59 -3.73 14.20
C LEU A 205 -21.27 -4.44 14.33
N LEU A 206 -20.15 -3.72 14.26
CA LEU A 206 -18.87 -4.30 14.64
C LEU A 206 -19.16 -5.02 15.94
N ASN A 207 -19.36 -6.31 15.85
CA ASN A 207 -19.56 -7.10 17.06
C ASN A 207 -18.18 -7.12 17.70
N ILE A 208 -17.91 -6.12 18.55
CA ILE A 208 -16.62 -5.91 19.19
C ILE A 208 -16.17 -7.21 19.85
N SER A 209 -17.11 -7.95 20.43
CA SER A 209 -16.82 -9.26 21.02
C SER A 209 -16.36 -10.28 19.97
N ASN A 210 -16.95 -10.27 18.78
CA ASN A 210 -16.52 -11.13 17.66
C ASN A 210 -15.16 -10.69 17.11
N SER A 211 -14.90 -9.40 16.99
CA SER A 211 -13.59 -8.88 16.57
C SER A 211 -12.49 -9.23 17.56
N ILE A 212 -12.76 -9.14 18.87
CA ILE A 212 -11.82 -9.55 19.93
C ILE A 212 -11.56 -11.08 19.88
N SER A 213 -12.62 -11.89 19.70
CA SER A 213 -12.46 -13.35 19.63
C SER A 213 -11.63 -13.78 18.41
N ILE A 214 -11.84 -13.15 17.25
CA ILE A 214 -11.03 -13.40 16.04
C ILE A 214 -9.60 -12.90 16.23
N PHE A 215 -9.39 -11.74 16.84
CA PHE A 215 -8.05 -11.26 17.18
C PHE A 215 -7.31 -12.25 18.07
N LYS A 216 -7.94 -12.72 19.17
CA LYS A 216 -7.38 -13.74 20.06
C LYS A 216 -7.05 -15.03 19.29
N LEU A 217 -7.93 -15.49 18.40
CA LEU A 217 -7.69 -16.66 17.54
C LEU A 217 -6.44 -16.47 16.67
N ILE A 218 -6.30 -15.30 16.04
CA ILE A 218 -5.18 -14.99 15.14
C ILE A 218 -3.85 -14.99 15.92
N ILE A 219 -3.80 -14.35 17.08
CA ILE A 219 -2.56 -14.24 17.87
C ILE A 219 -2.23 -15.51 18.68
N SER A 220 -3.21 -16.41 18.91
CA SER A 220 -2.98 -17.65 19.68
C SER A 220 -2.44 -18.80 18.84
N LYS A 221 -2.67 -18.82 17.53
CA LYS A 221 -2.27 -19.94 16.68
C LYS A 221 -0.93 -19.65 15.99
N LYS A 222 0.06 -20.48 16.25
CA LYS A 222 1.42 -20.37 15.66
C LYS A 222 1.42 -20.18 14.14
N ARG A 223 0.47 -20.82 13.44
CA ARG A 223 0.32 -20.66 11.99
C ARG A 223 0.00 -19.22 11.60
N PHE A 224 -0.93 -18.57 12.30
CA PHE A 224 -1.28 -17.18 12.02
C PHE A 224 -0.15 -16.22 12.41
N ILE A 225 0.53 -16.46 13.53
CA ILE A 225 1.70 -15.67 13.92
C ILE A 225 2.76 -15.70 12.80
N ASN A 226 3.03 -16.86 12.22
CA ASN A 226 3.98 -16.98 11.10
C ASN A 226 3.51 -16.19 9.87
N ILE A 227 2.21 -16.23 9.54
CA ILE A 227 1.63 -15.44 8.44
C ILE A 227 1.79 -13.94 8.71
N LEU A 228 1.56 -13.48 9.93
CA LEU A 228 1.74 -12.09 10.34
C LEU A 228 3.22 -11.68 10.26
N ILE A 229 4.15 -12.51 10.73
CA ILE A 229 5.59 -12.25 10.64
C ILE A 229 6.04 -12.12 9.16
N LEU A 230 5.53 -12.98 8.28
CA LEU A 230 5.83 -12.90 6.85
C LEU A 230 5.24 -11.64 6.22
N GLY A 231 3.98 -11.33 6.54
CA GLY A 231 3.31 -10.13 6.06
C GLY A 231 3.97 -8.84 6.53
N THR A 232 4.35 -8.78 7.81
CA THR A 232 5.10 -7.64 8.38
C THR A 232 6.46 -7.47 7.68
N GLY A 233 7.17 -8.58 7.41
CA GLY A 233 8.42 -8.52 6.63
C GLY A 233 8.21 -8.06 5.18
N GLY A 234 7.12 -8.47 4.55
CA GLY A 234 6.75 -7.99 3.22
C GLY A 234 6.45 -6.49 3.19
N MET A 235 5.64 -6.00 4.15
CA MET A 235 5.35 -4.56 4.27
C MET A 235 6.58 -3.74 4.67
N PHE A 236 7.45 -4.29 5.52
CA PHE A 236 8.73 -3.69 5.86
C PHE A 236 9.58 -3.43 4.60
N LEU A 237 9.68 -4.41 3.70
CA LEU A 237 10.37 -4.26 2.42
C LEU A 237 9.67 -3.25 1.51
N VAL A 238 8.38 -3.47 1.24
CA VAL A 238 7.62 -2.68 0.26
C VAL A 238 7.66 -1.19 0.59
N HIS A 239 7.32 -0.81 1.82
CA HIS A 239 7.24 0.61 2.19
C HIS A 239 8.62 1.28 2.33
N SER A 240 9.64 0.53 2.74
CA SER A 240 11.01 1.06 2.72
C SER A 240 11.44 1.41 1.30
N ILE A 241 11.28 0.46 0.40
CA ILE A 241 11.74 0.65 -0.97
C ILE A 241 10.91 1.71 -1.68
N THR A 242 9.58 1.66 -1.61
CA THR A 242 8.74 2.68 -2.27
C THR A 242 9.01 4.10 -1.75
N GLY A 243 9.35 4.24 -0.47
CA GLY A 243 9.65 5.54 0.12
C GLY A 243 11.06 6.06 -0.19
N TRP A 244 12.04 5.18 -0.34
CA TRP A 244 13.45 5.57 -0.45
C TRP A 244 14.08 5.34 -1.82
N LEU A 245 13.44 4.58 -2.72
CA LEU A 245 14.05 4.11 -3.96
C LEU A 245 14.59 5.24 -4.86
N PRO A 246 13.87 6.35 -5.11
CA PRO A 246 14.42 7.46 -5.88
C PRO A 246 15.71 8.01 -5.26
N LYS A 247 15.73 8.19 -3.92
CA LYS A 247 16.91 8.68 -3.19
C LYS A 247 18.06 7.67 -3.20
N ILE A 248 17.77 6.37 -3.07
CA ILE A 248 18.78 5.29 -3.15
C ILE A 248 19.47 5.30 -4.51
N ILE A 249 18.70 5.42 -5.59
CA ILE A 249 19.25 5.47 -6.96
C ILE A 249 20.01 6.79 -7.18
N HIS A 250 19.46 7.90 -6.74
CA HIS A 250 20.11 9.22 -6.83
C HIS A 250 21.45 9.27 -6.08
N ALA A 251 21.57 8.60 -4.94
CA ALA A 251 22.82 8.52 -4.17
C ALA A 251 23.97 7.81 -4.93
N LYS A 252 23.68 7.19 -6.06
CA LYS A 252 24.69 6.59 -6.97
C LYS A 252 25.15 7.53 -8.09
N GLY A 253 24.82 8.82 -8.00
CA GLY A 253 25.17 9.84 -8.99
C GLY A 253 24.23 9.92 -10.19
N ILE A 254 23.10 9.20 -10.16
CA ILE A 254 22.09 9.25 -11.21
C ILE A 254 21.19 10.47 -10.95
N ASP A 255 20.85 11.21 -12.02
CA ASP A 255 19.95 12.35 -11.91
C ASP A 255 18.65 12.01 -11.18
N LEU A 256 18.10 12.98 -10.42
CA LEU A 256 16.94 12.76 -9.56
C LEU A 256 15.66 12.48 -10.37
N SER A 257 15.51 13.09 -11.54
CA SER A 257 14.38 12.84 -12.45
C SER A 257 14.44 11.40 -12.99
N LEU A 258 15.62 10.98 -13.49
CA LEU A 258 15.82 9.60 -13.95
C LEU A 258 15.69 8.59 -12.81
N SER A 259 16.19 8.90 -11.62
CA SER A 259 16.05 8.05 -10.43
C SER A 259 14.60 7.82 -10.05
N SER A 260 13.78 8.87 -10.14
CA SER A 260 12.34 8.79 -9.89
C SER A 260 11.62 7.98 -10.97
N ALA A 261 12.00 8.15 -12.23
CA ALA A 261 11.46 7.36 -13.33
C ALA A 261 11.81 5.87 -13.19
N LEU A 262 13.06 5.54 -12.86
CA LEU A 262 13.48 4.15 -12.62
C LEU A 262 12.72 3.50 -11.46
N ALA A 263 12.34 4.26 -10.44
CA ALA A 263 11.54 3.77 -9.33
C ALA A 263 10.11 3.33 -9.72
N THR A 264 9.65 3.62 -10.94
CA THR A 264 8.39 3.10 -11.48
C THR A 264 8.48 1.65 -11.94
N ILE A 265 9.68 1.17 -12.30
CA ILE A 265 9.89 -0.19 -12.82
C ILE A 265 9.33 -1.26 -11.86
N PRO A 266 9.64 -1.26 -10.55
CA PRO A 266 9.07 -2.25 -9.65
C PRO A 266 7.54 -2.18 -9.53
N ILE A 267 6.93 -1.02 -9.72
CA ILE A 267 5.46 -0.88 -9.69
C ILE A 267 4.85 -1.53 -10.93
N ILE A 268 5.39 -1.25 -12.11
CA ILE A 268 4.91 -1.81 -13.39
C ILE A 268 5.05 -3.33 -13.38
N ILE A 269 6.24 -3.83 -13.05
CA ILE A 269 6.49 -5.27 -12.96
C ILE A 269 5.65 -5.92 -11.85
N GLY A 270 5.42 -5.20 -10.74
CA GLY A 270 4.55 -5.64 -9.66
C GLY A 270 3.11 -5.88 -10.11
N ILE A 271 2.56 -5.03 -10.97
CA ILE A 271 1.22 -5.24 -11.57
C ILE A 271 1.20 -6.53 -12.38
N LEU A 272 2.18 -6.71 -13.28
CA LEU A 272 2.28 -7.90 -14.12
C LEU A 272 2.48 -9.17 -13.28
N SER A 273 3.31 -9.10 -12.25
CA SER A 273 3.57 -10.20 -11.33
C SER A 273 2.33 -10.58 -10.54
N ALA A 274 1.59 -9.61 -10.01
CA ALA A 274 0.35 -9.86 -9.29
C ALA A 274 -0.69 -10.58 -10.16
N LEU A 275 -0.77 -10.28 -11.45
CA LEU A 275 -1.71 -10.89 -12.39
C LEU A 275 -1.27 -12.30 -12.85
N THR A 276 0.03 -12.57 -12.92
CA THR A 276 0.58 -13.81 -13.46
C THR A 276 0.95 -14.81 -12.38
N VAL A 277 1.84 -14.43 -11.45
CA VAL A 277 2.42 -15.34 -10.46
C VAL A 277 1.39 -15.84 -9.45
N THR A 278 0.41 -15.01 -9.08
CA THR A 278 -0.64 -15.42 -8.13
C THR A 278 -1.48 -16.60 -8.63
N ARG A 279 -1.63 -16.75 -9.94
CA ARG A 279 -2.39 -17.87 -10.55
C ARG A 279 -1.75 -19.23 -10.27
N PHE A 280 -0.44 -19.26 -10.09
CA PHE A 280 0.33 -20.48 -9.79
C PHE A 280 0.40 -20.77 -8.29
N ALA A 281 0.01 -19.82 -7.43
CA ALA A 281 0.09 -19.93 -5.97
C ALA A 281 -1.10 -20.67 -5.34
N ASN A 282 -1.32 -21.93 -5.73
CA ASN A 282 -2.33 -22.81 -5.12
C ASN A 282 -1.84 -23.39 -3.77
N LYS A 283 -2.66 -24.20 -3.12
CA LYS A 283 -2.33 -24.77 -1.79
C LYS A 283 -1.02 -25.59 -1.79
N ALA A 284 -0.67 -26.27 -2.87
CA ALA A 284 0.51 -27.11 -2.97
C ALA A 284 1.79 -26.29 -3.28
N THR A 285 1.69 -25.27 -4.14
CA THR A 285 2.85 -24.53 -4.66
C THR A 285 3.16 -23.24 -3.91
N ARG A 286 2.18 -22.70 -3.18
CA ARG A 286 2.22 -21.39 -2.50
C ARG A 286 3.47 -21.15 -1.67
N ILE A 287 3.90 -22.15 -0.89
CA ILE A 287 5.05 -22.02 0.00
C ILE A 287 6.35 -21.94 -0.79
N ASN A 288 6.46 -22.75 -1.84
CA ASN A 288 7.63 -22.70 -2.71
C ASN A 288 7.70 -21.35 -3.44
N ILE A 289 6.55 -20.84 -3.90
CA ILE A 289 6.49 -19.53 -4.56
C ILE A 289 6.86 -18.42 -3.57
N LEU A 290 6.32 -18.41 -2.35
CA LEU A 290 6.71 -17.44 -1.31
C LEU A 290 8.21 -17.52 -1.01
N THR A 291 8.77 -18.75 -0.92
CA THR A 291 10.20 -18.95 -0.71
C THR A 291 11.03 -18.33 -1.85
N ILE A 292 10.65 -18.59 -3.10
CA ILE A 292 11.30 -18.01 -4.29
C ILE A 292 11.19 -16.49 -4.28
N LEU A 293 10.02 -15.94 -3.97
CA LEU A 293 9.82 -14.48 -3.94
C LEU A 293 10.63 -13.79 -2.84
N PHE A 294 10.77 -14.37 -1.65
CA PHE A 294 11.64 -13.82 -0.61
C PHE A 294 13.12 -13.90 -1.00
N MET A 295 13.55 -14.98 -1.65
CA MET A 295 14.91 -15.07 -2.18
C MET A 295 15.15 -14.04 -3.28
N ASN A 296 14.22 -13.94 -4.22
CA ASN A 296 14.27 -12.98 -5.30
C ASN A 296 14.32 -11.53 -4.77
N ALA A 297 13.54 -11.22 -3.72
CA ALA A 297 13.60 -9.93 -3.04
C ALA A 297 15.00 -9.65 -2.44
N GLY A 298 15.60 -10.63 -1.78
CA GLY A 298 16.96 -10.49 -1.24
C GLY A 298 18.00 -10.25 -2.34
N LEU A 299 17.95 -11.04 -3.43
CA LEU A 299 18.85 -10.89 -4.58
C LEU A 299 18.65 -9.54 -5.28
N SER A 300 17.42 -9.09 -5.45
CA SER A 300 17.13 -7.80 -6.09
C SER A 300 17.77 -6.63 -5.33
N LEU A 301 17.71 -6.64 -4.01
CA LEU A 301 18.34 -5.62 -3.17
C LEU A 301 19.87 -5.65 -3.29
N PHE A 302 20.45 -6.81 -3.50
CA PHE A 302 21.89 -6.92 -3.75
C PHE A 302 22.27 -6.31 -5.11
N PHE A 303 21.50 -6.56 -6.16
CA PHE A 303 21.76 -5.95 -7.49
C PHE A 303 21.58 -4.42 -7.44
N ILE A 304 20.62 -3.89 -6.68
CA ILE A 304 20.42 -2.44 -6.55
C ILE A 304 21.61 -1.76 -5.87
N GLN A 305 22.47 -2.46 -5.15
CA GLN A 305 23.70 -1.89 -4.57
C GLN A 305 24.78 -1.56 -5.61
N SER A 306 24.71 -2.13 -6.82
CA SER A 306 25.67 -1.87 -7.89
C SER A 306 25.74 -0.38 -8.26
N SER A 307 26.89 0.06 -8.76
CA SER A 307 27.03 1.35 -9.44
C SER A 307 26.70 1.29 -10.94
N ASN A 308 26.59 0.09 -11.52
CA ASN A 308 26.25 -0.11 -12.92
C ASN A 308 24.74 -0.02 -13.12
N LEU A 309 24.28 0.92 -13.97
CA LEU A 309 22.86 1.17 -14.22
C LEU A 309 22.11 -0.08 -14.74
N SER A 310 22.73 -0.88 -15.62
CA SER A 310 22.09 -2.08 -16.15
C SER A 310 21.82 -3.12 -15.05
N ILE A 311 22.75 -3.28 -14.10
CA ILE A 311 22.58 -4.19 -12.96
C ILE A 311 21.49 -3.65 -12.01
N ILE A 312 21.43 -2.34 -11.79
CA ILE A 312 20.35 -1.71 -11.02
C ILE A 312 19.01 -2.01 -11.67
N ILE A 313 18.86 -1.83 -12.97
CA ILE A 313 17.61 -2.11 -13.71
C ILE A 313 17.19 -3.58 -13.56
N ILE A 314 18.12 -4.52 -13.68
CA ILE A 314 17.84 -5.95 -13.42
C ILE A 314 17.33 -6.15 -11.98
N GLY A 315 17.97 -5.51 -11.01
CA GLY A 315 17.51 -5.51 -9.61
C GLY A 315 16.10 -4.97 -9.44
N LEU A 316 15.74 -3.88 -10.13
CA LEU A 316 14.42 -3.28 -10.10
C LEU A 316 13.34 -4.18 -10.72
N LEU A 317 13.66 -4.88 -11.80
CA LEU A 317 12.76 -5.88 -12.42
C LEU A 317 12.49 -7.03 -11.45
N PHE A 318 13.52 -7.60 -10.84
CA PHE A 318 13.38 -8.67 -9.84
C PHE A 318 12.64 -8.19 -8.57
N LEU A 319 12.88 -6.96 -8.14
CA LEU A 319 12.17 -6.38 -7.01
C LEU A 319 10.66 -6.30 -7.25
N GLY A 320 10.25 -5.86 -8.44
CA GLY A 320 8.85 -5.77 -8.84
C GLY A 320 8.14 -7.13 -8.79
N LEU A 321 8.79 -8.20 -9.24
CA LEU A 321 8.23 -9.57 -9.15
C LEU A 321 7.86 -9.94 -7.71
N SER A 322 8.66 -9.54 -6.73
CA SER A 322 8.41 -9.85 -5.33
C SER A 322 7.40 -8.90 -4.69
N THR A 323 7.59 -7.59 -4.83
CA THR A 323 6.78 -6.58 -4.11
C THR A 323 5.31 -6.59 -4.53
N GLY A 324 5.01 -6.85 -5.79
CA GLY A 324 3.63 -6.93 -6.28
C GLY A 324 2.86 -8.17 -5.82
N THR A 325 3.54 -9.24 -5.46
CA THR A 325 2.93 -10.56 -5.31
C THR A 325 2.92 -11.08 -3.86
N LEU A 326 3.96 -10.76 -3.07
CA LEU A 326 4.16 -11.31 -1.72
C LEU A 326 2.93 -11.15 -0.82
N ILE A 327 2.42 -9.92 -0.67
CA ILE A 327 1.31 -9.63 0.25
C ILE A 327 0.03 -10.30 -0.20
N VAL A 328 -0.23 -10.36 -1.50
CA VAL A 328 -1.42 -11.01 -2.08
C VAL A 328 -1.43 -12.49 -1.75
N ILE A 329 -0.29 -13.18 -1.94
CA ILE A 329 -0.19 -14.61 -1.64
C ILE A 329 -0.28 -14.89 -0.14
N ILE A 330 0.32 -14.04 0.70
CA ILE A 330 0.27 -14.18 2.17
C ILE A 330 -1.17 -13.97 2.66
N LEU A 331 -1.89 -12.98 2.14
CA LEU A 331 -3.30 -12.74 2.46
C LEU A 331 -4.19 -13.92 2.05
N ASN A 332 -4.00 -14.45 0.84
CA ASN A 332 -4.71 -15.65 0.38
C ASN A 332 -4.43 -16.85 1.28
N HIS A 333 -3.18 -17.00 1.76
CA HIS A 333 -2.83 -18.06 2.69
C HIS A 333 -3.56 -17.97 4.03
N MET A 334 -3.81 -16.75 4.51
CA MET A 334 -4.60 -16.51 5.70
C MET A 334 -6.09 -16.79 5.47
N SER A 335 -6.66 -16.29 4.38
CA SER A 335 -8.09 -16.41 4.09
C SER A 335 -8.59 -17.83 3.88
N GLU A 336 -7.73 -18.73 3.39
CA GLU A 336 -8.06 -20.16 3.20
C GLU A 336 -7.86 -21.01 4.47
N SER A 337 -7.62 -20.40 5.61
CA SER A 337 -7.50 -21.14 6.86
C SER A 337 -8.85 -21.67 7.31
N LYS A 338 -8.93 -22.97 7.63
CA LYS A 338 -10.15 -23.62 8.15
C LYS A 338 -10.71 -22.98 9.43
N ASN A 339 -9.89 -22.21 10.15
CA ASN A 339 -10.27 -21.58 11.42
C ASN A 339 -10.96 -20.23 11.25
N ILE A 340 -11.01 -19.67 10.02
CA ILE A 340 -11.68 -18.40 9.72
C ILE A 340 -12.88 -18.72 8.86
N SER A 341 -14.09 -18.52 9.41
CA SER A 341 -15.33 -18.67 8.64
C SER A 341 -15.45 -17.58 7.59
N PHE A 342 -16.22 -17.84 6.53
CA PHE A 342 -16.46 -16.88 5.45
C PHE A 342 -16.97 -15.52 5.97
N ASN A 343 -17.88 -15.54 6.95
CA ASN A 343 -18.46 -14.32 7.57
C ASN A 343 -17.41 -13.48 8.33
N ASN A 344 -16.30 -14.06 8.73
CA ASN A 344 -15.26 -13.43 9.52
C ASN A 344 -14.04 -13.01 8.70
N LEU A 345 -14.02 -13.28 7.38
CA LEU A 345 -12.90 -12.94 6.50
C LEU A 345 -12.59 -11.44 6.47
N GLY A 346 -13.62 -10.59 6.51
CA GLY A 346 -13.44 -9.14 6.54
C GLY A 346 -12.73 -8.66 7.80
N ILE A 347 -13.15 -9.16 8.97
CA ILE A 347 -12.52 -8.82 10.27
C ILE A 347 -11.09 -9.35 10.30
N ALA A 348 -10.89 -10.59 9.88
CA ALA A 348 -9.56 -11.20 9.85
C ALA A 348 -8.60 -10.46 8.90
N GLY A 349 -9.09 -10.03 7.74
CA GLY A 349 -8.34 -9.20 6.79
C GLY A 349 -7.99 -7.83 7.37
N GLY A 350 -8.93 -7.18 8.05
CA GLY A 350 -8.70 -5.91 8.74
C GLY A 350 -7.61 -6.04 9.82
N ILE A 351 -7.70 -7.06 10.68
CA ILE A 351 -6.68 -7.36 11.71
C ILE A 351 -5.32 -7.65 11.07
N PHE A 352 -5.31 -8.44 10.00
CA PHE A 352 -4.08 -8.76 9.26
C PHE A 352 -3.42 -7.47 8.76
N PHE A 353 -4.16 -6.63 8.03
CA PHE A 353 -3.60 -5.38 7.50
C PHE A 353 -3.17 -4.42 8.61
N SER A 354 -3.91 -4.33 9.72
CA SER A 354 -3.50 -3.51 10.87
C SER A 354 -2.15 -3.95 11.44
N ILE A 355 -1.93 -5.25 11.63
CA ILE A 355 -0.70 -5.76 12.22
C ILE A 355 0.49 -5.66 11.27
N ILE A 356 0.32 -6.01 10.00
CA ILE A 356 1.44 -5.99 9.05
C ILE A 356 1.94 -4.58 8.74
N GLN A 357 1.11 -3.53 8.97
CA GLN A 357 1.52 -2.14 8.84
C GLN A 357 2.60 -1.72 9.85
N ILE A 358 2.80 -2.48 10.92
CA ILE A 358 3.98 -2.32 11.79
C ILE A 358 5.27 -2.37 10.95
N GLY A 359 5.33 -3.30 9.97
CA GLY A 359 6.42 -3.35 9.00
C GLY A 359 6.50 -2.10 8.14
N GLY A 360 5.33 -1.58 7.72
CA GLY A 360 5.24 -0.35 6.93
C GLY A 360 5.75 0.90 7.65
N VAL A 361 5.60 0.96 8.97
CA VAL A 361 6.14 2.03 9.83
C VAL A 361 7.64 1.85 10.06
N LEU A 362 8.03 0.64 10.51
CA LEU A 362 9.41 0.37 10.92
C LEU A 362 10.38 0.31 9.72
N GLY A 363 9.90 -0.11 8.56
CA GLY A 363 10.75 -0.23 7.39
C GLY A 363 11.39 1.10 6.98
N PRO A 364 10.64 2.11 6.56
CA PRO A 364 11.22 3.40 6.16
C PRO A 364 12.06 4.05 7.26
N PHE A 365 11.63 3.93 8.53
CA PHE A 365 12.38 4.40 9.69
C PHE A 365 13.76 3.75 9.78
N PHE A 366 13.82 2.41 9.69
CA PHE A 366 15.08 1.67 9.82
C PHE A 366 16.04 1.98 8.66
N MET A 367 15.54 2.17 7.43
CA MET A 367 16.35 2.59 6.29
C MET A 367 17.02 3.95 6.55
N GLY A 368 16.25 4.94 7.02
CA GLY A 368 16.78 6.26 7.36
C GLY A 368 17.75 6.22 8.54
N LEU A 369 17.45 5.43 9.58
CA LEU A 369 18.34 5.25 10.74
C LEU A 369 19.71 4.70 10.34
N VAL A 370 19.73 3.64 9.52
CA VAL A 370 21.00 3.04 9.04
C VAL A 370 21.76 4.03 8.18
N TYR A 371 21.08 4.82 7.36
CA TYR A 371 21.75 5.86 6.57
C TYR A 371 22.39 6.93 7.46
N ASP A 372 21.69 7.42 8.49
CA ASP A 372 22.27 8.42 9.43
C ASP A 372 23.50 7.88 10.18
N LEU A 373 23.54 6.57 10.48
CA LEU A 373 24.66 5.94 11.18
C LEU A 373 25.88 5.71 10.29
N TYR A 374 25.68 5.34 9.03
CA TYR A 374 26.74 4.84 8.15
C TYR A 374 26.95 5.70 6.89
N ASN A 375 26.09 6.67 6.64
CA ASN A 375 26.06 7.52 5.44
C ASN A 375 26.02 6.72 4.12
N ASN A 376 25.43 5.53 4.15
CA ASN A 376 25.43 4.58 3.05
C ASN A 376 24.18 3.71 3.01
N PHE A 377 23.41 3.80 1.93
CA PHE A 377 22.23 2.96 1.72
C PHE A 377 22.57 1.49 1.45
N ASN A 378 23.76 1.17 0.92
CA ASN A 378 24.12 -0.22 0.60
C ASN A 378 24.13 -1.09 1.87
N ILE A 379 24.55 -0.54 3.03
CA ILE A 379 24.51 -1.25 4.31
C ILE A 379 23.06 -1.59 4.68
N ALA A 380 22.14 -0.62 4.56
CA ALA A 380 20.73 -0.86 4.81
C ALA A 380 20.18 -1.93 3.85
N LEU A 381 20.46 -1.82 2.55
CA LEU A 381 20.03 -2.80 1.54
C LEU A 381 20.58 -4.20 1.82
N SER A 382 21.82 -4.33 2.30
CA SER A 382 22.40 -5.61 2.71
C SER A 382 21.67 -6.21 3.90
N ILE A 383 21.36 -5.42 4.93
CA ILE A 383 20.59 -5.86 6.09
C ILE A 383 19.20 -6.34 5.65
N TYR A 384 18.52 -5.58 4.79
CA TYR A 384 17.21 -5.98 4.24
C TYR A 384 17.30 -7.28 3.42
N SER A 385 18.35 -7.43 2.62
CA SER A 385 18.62 -8.66 1.86
C SER A 385 18.72 -9.87 2.79
N ILE A 386 19.51 -9.76 3.87
CA ILE A 386 19.66 -10.80 4.88
C ILE A 386 18.31 -11.12 5.54
N ILE A 387 17.53 -10.10 5.91
CA ILE A 387 16.19 -10.28 6.49
C ILE A 387 15.29 -11.07 5.53
N MET A 388 15.32 -10.77 4.21
CA MET A 388 14.52 -11.50 3.23
C MET A 388 14.97 -12.97 3.11
N PHE A 389 16.27 -13.25 3.11
CA PHE A 389 16.78 -14.62 3.11
C PHE A 389 16.41 -15.37 4.41
N MET A 390 16.43 -14.73 5.57
CA MET A 390 15.98 -15.34 6.83
C MET A 390 14.49 -15.69 6.80
N LYS A 391 13.62 -14.91 6.13
CA LYS A 391 12.20 -15.25 5.96
C LYS A 391 12.00 -16.57 5.22
N ARG A 392 12.86 -16.88 4.23
CA ARG A 392 12.88 -18.21 3.60
C ARG A 392 13.12 -19.32 4.62
N LEU A 393 14.09 -19.14 5.51
CA LEU A 393 14.42 -20.16 6.52
C LEU A 393 13.23 -20.40 7.47
N ILE A 394 12.57 -19.34 7.90
CA ILE A 394 11.35 -19.41 8.73
C ILE A 394 10.24 -20.19 8.01
N LEU A 395 9.99 -19.92 6.73
CA LEU A 395 9.03 -20.65 5.91
C LEU A 395 9.38 -22.13 5.84
N TYR A 396 10.62 -22.46 5.48
CA TYR A 396 11.09 -23.85 5.35
C TYR A 396 10.96 -24.63 6.65
N LEU A 397 11.44 -24.09 7.77
CA LEU A 397 11.39 -24.76 9.08
C LEU A 397 9.96 -24.96 9.59
N THR A 398 9.08 -23.98 9.34
CA THR A 398 7.69 -24.05 9.77
C THR A 398 6.92 -25.14 9.03
N TYR A 399 7.12 -25.23 7.70
CA TYR A 399 6.38 -26.18 6.87
C TYR A 399 6.96 -27.58 6.86
N ARG A 400 8.25 -27.76 7.04
CA ARG A 400 8.86 -29.08 7.22
C ARG A 400 8.31 -29.76 8.47
N LYS A 401 8.14 -29.03 9.58
CA LYS A 401 7.52 -29.55 10.82
C LYS A 401 6.06 -29.91 10.62
N MET A 402 5.30 -29.16 9.81
CA MET A 402 3.89 -29.49 9.55
C MET A 402 3.74 -30.75 8.68
N ASN A 403 4.55 -30.91 7.64
CA ASN A 403 4.50 -32.13 6.81
C ASN A 403 4.92 -33.40 7.56
N LEU A 404 5.77 -33.27 8.57
CA LEU A 404 6.14 -34.40 9.44
C LEU A 404 5.02 -34.75 10.44
N SER A 405 4.17 -33.79 10.82
CA SER A 405 3.02 -34.03 11.70
C SER A 405 1.78 -34.58 10.97
N PHE A 406 1.73 -34.52 9.64
CA PHE A 406 0.69 -35.18 8.83
C PHE A 406 1.06 -36.60 8.38
N LYS A 407 2.31 -37.03 8.60
CA LYS A 407 2.76 -38.39 8.32
C LYS A 407 2.79 -39.30 9.59
N LYS A 408 2.42 -38.76 10.72
CA LYS A 408 2.10 -39.44 11.94
C LYS A 408 0.60 -39.34 12.23
#